data_14aa4ce4152e2e015eba8f9f345a8180
#
_entry.id   14aa4ce4152e2e015eba8f9f345a8180
#
_cell.length_a   1.000
_cell.length_b   1.000
_cell.length_c   1.000
_cell.angle_alpha   90.00
_cell.angle_beta   90.00
_cell.angle_gamma   90.00
#
_symmetry.space_group_name_H-M   'P 1'
#
loop_
_entity.id
_entity.type
_entity.pdbx_description
1 polymer ?
#
loop_
_entity_poly.entity_id
_entity_poly.type
_entity_poly.pdbx_seq_one_letter_code
_entity_poly.pdbx_strand_id
1 'polypeptide(L)'
;MYLEKLNQQLDEFHLLKHPFYVAWNNGELNQEILKDYAEQYYQHIKAFPRYISATHSICEDIENRKILLDNLSDEEDFNKDHPMLWKNFALAVGADKNTVETIDHEQFTKEMIENFFRLSRSSYAEGLGALYAYERQVPEIADTKIKGLVDHYNVSSDEGLEYFVVHKDADVEHREQSAELMNKLSDDCLLYTSPSPRDRG
;
A
#
# COMPACT_ATOMS: atom_id res chain seq x y z
N MET A 1 5.03 -19.20 14.16
CA MET A 1 3.95 -20.19 13.81
C MET A 1 2.69 -19.55 13.24
N TYR A 2 2.10 -18.52 13.89
CA TYR A 2 0.93 -17.82 13.32
C TYR A 2 1.29 -16.95 12.10
N LEU A 3 2.26 -16.05 12.25
CA LEU A 3 2.70 -15.16 11.18
C LEU A 3 3.21 -15.92 9.94
N GLU A 4 3.84 -17.06 10.12
CA GLU A 4 4.25 -17.93 9.00
C GLU A 4 3.05 -18.46 8.20
N LYS A 5 2.00 -18.91 8.88
CA LYS A 5 0.77 -19.37 8.22
C LYS A 5 0.08 -18.24 7.49
N LEU A 6 -0.01 -17.06 8.11
CA LEU A 6 -0.56 -15.87 7.48
C LEU A 6 0.26 -15.51 6.23
N ASN A 7 1.58 -15.49 6.33
CA ASN A 7 2.45 -15.20 5.19
C ASN A 7 2.26 -16.19 4.05
N GLN A 8 2.15 -17.51 4.34
CA GLN A 8 1.86 -18.51 3.33
C GLN A 8 0.54 -18.25 2.60
N GLN A 9 -0.51 -17.85 3.34
CA GLN A 9 -1.81 -17.50 2.73
C GLN A 9 -1.71 -16.22 1.89
N LEU A 10 -1.01 -15.19 2.38
CA LEU A 10 -0.80 -13.95 1.63
C LEU A 10 0.05 -14.16 0.37
N ASP A 11 1.01 -15.10 0.40
CA ASP A 11 1.85 -15.44 -0.76
C ASP A 11 1.06 -16.07 -1.92
N GLU A 12 -0.08 -16.70 -1.65
CA GLU A 12 -0.98 -17.18 -2.71
C GLU A 12 -1.54 -16.01 -3.53
N PHE A 13 -1.75 -14.87 -2.88
CA PHE A 13 -2.31 -13.64 -3.45
C PHE A 13 -1.25 -12.54 -3.68
N HIS A 14 0.02 -12.92 -3.81
CA HIS A 14 1.10 -11.95 -3.99
C HIS A 14 0.87 -11.12 -5.25
N LEU A 15 0.94 -9.78 -5.12
CA LEU A 15 0.59 -8.85 -6.19
C LEU A 15 1.43 -9.03 -7.45
N LEU A 16 2.71 -9.43 -7.35
CA LEU A 16 3.55 -9.70 -8.52
C LEU A 16 3.07 -10.88 -9.38
N LYS A 17 2.14 -11.71 -8.87
CA LYS A 17 1.48 -12.77 -9.65
C LYS A 17 0.24 -12.26 -10.40
N HIS A 18 -0.22 -11.06 -10.10
CA HIS A 18 -1.39 -10.49 -10.75
C HIS A 18 -1.08 -10.12 -12.20
N PRO A 19 -2.00 -10.34 -13.17
CA PRO A 19 -1.77 -10.05 -14.59
C PRO A 19 -1.26 -8.65 -14.89
N PHE A 20 -1.72 -7.64 -14.14
CA PHE A 20 -1.22 -6.26 -14.28
C PHE A 20 0.28 -6.17 -14.03
N TYR A 21 0.81 -6.78 -12.96
CA TYR A 21 2.24 -6.73 -12.65
C TYR A 21 3.08 -7.62 -13.60
N VAL A 22 2.50 -8.70 -14.11
CA VAL A 22 3.12 -9.48 -15.17
C VAL A 22 3.27 -8.64 -16.44
N ALA A 23 2.21 -7.97 -16.86
CA ALA A 23 2.23 -7.04 -18.00
C ALA A 23 3.17 -5.84 -17.76
N TRP A 24 3.21 -5.31 -16.52
CA TRP A 24 4.16 -4.27 -16.12
C TRP A 24 5.61 -4.69 -16.36
N ASN A 25 5.99 -5.87 -15.91
CA ASN A 25 7.34 -6.40 -16.02
C ASN A 25 7.75 -6.72 -17.47
N ASN A 26 6.78 -7.03 -18.31
CA ASN A 26 7.00 -7.30 -19.72
C ASN A 26 6.99 -6.05 -20.62
N GLY A 27 6.68 -4.87 -20.06
CA GLY A 27 6.53 -3.65 -20.83
C GLY A 27 5.30 -3.64 -21.76
N GLU A 28 4.25 -4.40 -21.38
CA GLU A 28 3.05 -4.59 -22.20
C GLU A 28 1.95 -3.56 -21.93
N LEU A 29 2.11 -2.72 -20.89
CA LEU A 29 1.16 -1.67 -20.57
C LEU A 29 1.37 -0.46 -21.48
N ASN A 30 0.29 0.05 -22.05
CA ASN A 30 0.34 1.30 -22.77
C ASN A 30 0.23 2.51 -21.82
N GLN A 31 0.50 3.70 -22.34
CA GLN A 31 0.52 4.93 -21.54
C GLN A 31 -0.85 5.26 -20.91
N GLU A 32 -1.95 4.92 -21.57
CA GLU A 32 -3.30 5.17 -21.07
C GLU A 32 -3.58 4.31 -19.81
N ILE A 33 -3.18 3.03 -19.84
CA ILE A 33 -3.31 2.13 -18.69
C ILE A 33 -2.44 2.61 -17.52
N LEU A 34 -1.21 3.06 -17.78
CA LEU A 34 -0.33 3.59 -16.74
C LEU A 34 -0.90 4.84 -16.09
N LYS A 35 -1.44 5.73 -16.91
CA LYS A 35 -2.09 6.97 -16.47
C LYS A 35 -3.32 6.65 -15.63
N ASP A 36 -4.23 5.82 -16.12
CA ASP A 36 -5.44 5.41 -15.42
C ASP A 36 -5.10 4.74 -14.06
N TYR A 37 -4.14 3.82 -14.07
CA TYR A 37 -3.63 3.22 -12.85
C TYR A 37 -3.13 4.27 -11.85
N ALA A 38 -2.33 5.24 -12.29
CA ALA A 38 -1.76 6.26 -11.43
C ALA A 38 -2.85 7.17 -10.84
N GLU A 39 -3.85 7.53 -11.63
CA GLU A 39 -4.99 8.36 -11.24
C GLU A 39 -5.91 7.62 -10.25
N GLN A 40 -6.29 6.37 -10.53
CA GLN A 40 -7.16 5.58 -9.68
C GLN A 40 -6.50 5.20 -8.34
N TYR A 41 -5.25 4.77 -8.38
CA TYR A 41 -4.55 4.31 -7.19
C TYR A 41 -4.17 5.45 -6.23
N TYR A 42 -4.04 6.69 -6.72
CA TYR A 42 -3.83 7.88 -5.89
C TYR A 42 -4.83 7.99 -4.75
N GLN A 43 -6.08 7.62 -4.97
CA GLN A 43 -7.12 7.72 -3.94
C GLN A 43 -6.87 6.77 -2.77
N HIS A 44 -6.29 5.59 -3.05
CA HIS A 44 -5.85 4.66 -2.00
C HIS A 44 -4.65 5.23 -1.25
N ILE A 45 -3.63 5.74 -1.95
CA ILE A 45 -2.45 6.38 -1.34
C ILE A 45 -2.87 7.54 -0.41
N LYS A 46 -3.75 8.41 -0.88
CA LYS A 46 -4.30 9.52 -0.09
C LYS A 46 -5.08 9.06 1.15
N ALA A 47 -5.66 7.87 1.09
CA ALA A 47 -6.42 7.31 2.20
C ALA A 47 -5.56 6.52 3.18
N PHE A 48 -4.38 6.06 2.77
CA PHE A 48 -3.55 5.11 3.53
C PHE A 48 -3.14 5.64 4.92
N PRO A 49 -2.60 6.86 5.09
CA PRO A 49 -2.27 7.39 6.42
C PRO A 49 -3.50 7.44 7.35
N ARG A 50 -4.69 7.60 6.79
CA ARG A 50 -5.94 7.60 7.56
C ARG A 50 -6.34 6.20 8.05
N TYR A 51 -5.91 5.12 7.38
CA TYR A 51 -6.07 3.75 7.90
C TYR A 51 -5.15 3.52 9.08
N ILE A 52 -3.89 3.97 9.00
CA ILE A 52 -2.92 3.91 10.11
C ILE A 52 -3.46 4.71 11.29
N SER A 53 -3.91 5.96 11.07
CA SER A 53 -4.50 6.81 12.10
C SER A 53 -5.73 6.18 12.76
N ALA A 54 -6.61 5.53 11.99
CA ALA A 54 -7.78 4.84 12.52
C ALA A 54 -7.38 3.63 13.38
N THR A 55 -6.42 2.81 12.93
CA THR A 55 -5.89 1.67 13.69
C THR A 55 -5.17 2.14 14.96
N HIS A 56 -4.36 3.20 14.85
CA HIS A 56 -3.71 3.85 15.99
C HIS A 56 -4.73 4.32 17.05
N SER A 57 -5.86 4.90 16.62
CA SER A 57 -6.85 5.47 17.54
C SER A 57 -7.51 4.44 18.46
N ILE A 58 -7.61 3.18 18.02
CA ILE A 58 -8.22 2.07 18.76
C ILE A 58 -7.19 1.15 19.43
N CYS A 59 -5.90 1.41 19.26
CA CYS A 59 -4.83 0.70 19.94
C CYS A 59 -4.68 1.24 21.36
N GLU A 60 -4.78 0.38 22.38
CA GLU A 60 -4.64 0.77 23.80
C GLU A 60 -3.19 0.78 24.28
N ASP A 61 -2.34 -0.10 23.74
CA ASP A 61 -0.94 -0.23 24.15
C ASP A 61 -0.10 0.92 23.59
N ILE A 62 0.59 1.64 24.50
CA ILE A 62 1.33 2.85 24.15
C ILE A 62 2.57 2.58 23.28
N GLU A 63 3.23 1.44 23.46
CA GLU A 63 4.43 1.12 22.67
C GLU A 63 4.03 0.72 21.23
N ASN A 64 2.95 -0.03 21.08
CA ASN A 64 2.39 -0.33 19.76
C ASN A 64 1.89 0.95 19.05
N ARG A 65 1.30 1.89 19.81
CA ARG A 65 0.89 3.19 19.27
C ARG A 65 2.05 4.03 18.76
N LYS A 66 3.20 3.98 19.42
CA LYS A 66 4.40 4.71 18.97
C LYS A 66 4.89 4.20 17.62
N ILE A 67 4.86 2.89 17.40
CA ILE A 67 5.22 2.28 16.12
C ILE A 67 4.26 2.74 15.01
N LEU A 68 2.95 2.71 15.26
CA LEU A 68 1.97 3.20 14.29
C LEU A 68 2.07 4.72 14.05
N LEU A 69 2.46 5.49 15.06
CA LEU A 69 2.66 6.94 14.93
C LEU A 69 3.91 7.26 14.10
N ASP A 70 4.96 6.47 14.24
CA ASP A 70 6.19 6.59 13.44
C ASP A 70 5.88 6.39 11.95
N ASN A 71 5.23 5.27 11.61
CA ASN A 71 4.75 5.02 10.26
C ASN A 71 3.81 6.12 9.73
N LEU A 72 2.85 6.58 10.54
CA LEU A 72 1.96 7.68 10.16
C LEU A 72 2.73 8.99 9.89
N SER A 73 3.80 9.24 10.66
CA SER A 73 4.63 10.44 10.48
C SER A 73 5.42 10.42 9.19
N ASP A 74 5.84 9.25 8.73
CA ASP A 74 6.50 9.09 7.44
C ASP A 74 5.50 9.28 6.28
N GLU A 75 4.29 8.72 6.41
CA GLU A 75 3.23 8.89 5.39
C GLU A 75 2.77 10.35 5.22
N GLU A 76 2.74 11.11 6.32
CA GLU A 76 2.30 12.52 6.37
C GLU A 76 3.47 13.48 6.65
N ASP A 77 4.69 13.18 6.15
CA ASP A 77 5.85 14.07 6.32
C ASP A 77 5.55 15.49 5.83
N PHE A 78 5.91 16.49 6.64
CA PHE A 78 5.60 17.91 6.39
C PHE A 78 6.19 18.46 5.09
N ASN A 79 7.24 17.86 4.58
CA ASN A 79 7.94 18.32 3.38
C ASN A 79 7.62 17.47 2.15
N LYS A 80 7.42 16.16 2.35
CA LYS A 80 7.29 15.17 1.27
C LYS A 80 6.32 14.05 1.66
N ASP A 81 5.04 14.36 1.84
CA ASP A 81 4.03 13.34 2.09
C ASP A 81 3.91 12.35 0.92
N HIS A 82 3.56 11.11 1.21
CA HIS A 82 3.45 10.06 0.20
C HIS A 82 2.40 10.35 -0.88
N PRO A 83 1.23 10.96 -0.60
CA PRO A 83 0.32 11.44 -1.63
C PRO A 83 0.96 12.43 -2.61
N MET A 84 1.82 13.34 -2.14
CA MET A 84 2.54 14.26 -3.03
C MET A 84 3.54 13.52 -3.92
N LEU A 85 4.31 12.59 -3.35
CA LEU A 85 5.25 11.77 -4.13
C LEU A 85 4.54 10.94 -5.20
N TRP A 86 3.38 10.36 -4.89
CA TRP A 86 2.58 9.64 -5.87
C TRP A 86 2.07 10.55 -6.98
N LYS A 87 1.64 11.78 -6.68
CA LYS A 87 1.25 12.75 -7.73
C LYS A 87 2.40 13.04 -8.69
N ASN A 88 3.62 13.17 -8.19
CA ASN A 88 4.78 13.38 -9.06
C ASN A 88 4.97 12.19 -10.02
N PHE A 89 4.84 10.97 -9.53
CA PHE A 89 4.82 9.78 -10.39
C PHE A 89 3.66 9.82 -11.41
N ALA A 90 2.45 10.15 -10.99
CA ALA A 90 1.30 10.24 -11.87
C ALA A 90 1.53 11.26 -13.01
N LEU A 91 2.09 12.42 -12.70
CA LEU A 91 2.47 13.43 -13.72
C LEU A 91 3.55 12.90 -14.66
N ALA A 92 4.54 12.14 -14.14
CA ALA A 92 5.61 11.55 -14.95
C ALA A 92 5.11 10.54 -15.97
N VAL A 93 4.01 9.81 -15.68
CA VAL A 93 3.34 8.91 -16.62
C VAL A 93 2.27 9.61 -17.46
N GLY A 94 2.14 10.94 -17.37
CA GLY A 94 1.29 11.75 -18.24
C GLY A 94 -0.14 11.98 -17.73
N ALA A 95 -0.42 11.73 -16.45
CA ALA A 95 -1.68 12.10 -15.82
C ALA A 95 -1.85 13.63 -15.74
N ASP A 96 -3.08 14.11 -15.74
CA ASP A 96 -3.36 15.52 -15.49
C ASP A 96 -3.49 15.80 -14.00
N LYS A 97 -2.88 16.89 -13.54
CA LYS A 97 -2.84 17.26 -12.12
C LYS A 97 -4.22 17.38 -11.48
N ASN A 98 -5.20 17.91 -12.22
CA ASN A 98 -6.54 18.09 -11.70
C ASN A 98 -7.29 16.76 -11.68
N THR A 99 -7.10 15.93 -12.71
CA THR A 99 -7.74 14.61 -12.82
C THR A 99 -7.31 13.70 -11.70
N VAL A 100 -6.01 13.64 -11.36
CA VAL A 100 -5.49 12.81 -10.25
C VAL A 100 -6.26 13.07 -8.93
N GLU A 101 -6.62 14.32 -8.66
CA GLU A 101 -7.31 14.68 -7.41
C GLU A 101 -8.83 14.49 -7.46
N THR A 102 -9.43 14.57 -8.64
CA THR A 102 -10.88 14.71 -8.82
C THR A 102 -11.55 13.57 -9.59
N ILE A 103 -10.76 12.60 -10.08
CA ILE A 103 -11.29 11.46 -10.83
C ILE A 103 -12.35 10.70 -10.03
N ASP A 104 -13.43 10.34 -10.67
CA ASP A 104 -14.39 9.41 -10.09
C ASP A 104 -13.76 8.04 -9.91
N HIS A 105 -13.86 7.52 -8.70
CA HIS A 105 -13.30 6.21 -8.39
C HIS A 105 -14.09 5.13 -9.11
N GLU A 106 -13.38 4.22 -9.74
CA GLU A 106 -13.96 2.97 -10.18
C GLU A 106 -14.52 2.16 -9.00
N GLN A 107 -15.44 1.26 -9.30
CA GLN A 107 -16.12 0.47 -8.27
C GLN A 107 -15.13 -0.32 -7.39
N PHE A 108 -14.12 -0.95 -7.99
CA PHE A 108 -13.10 -1.70 -7.25
C PHE A 108 -12.23 -0.82 -6.37
N THR A 109 -11.89 0.39 -6.83
CA THR A 109 -11.15 1.38 -6.01
C THR A 109 -11.96 1.80 -4.79
N LYS A 110 -13.26 2.08 -4.97
CA LYS A 110 -14.19 2.39 -3.87
C LYS A 110 -14.25 1.25 -2.85
N GLU A 111 -14.51 0.04 -3.31
CA GLU A 111 -14.61 -1.15 -2.46
C GLU A 111 -13.33 -1.43 -1.68
N MET A 112 -12.17 -1.25 -2.31
CA MET A 112 -10.87 -1.40 -1.64
C MET A 112 -10.72 -0.37 -0.51
N ILE A 113 -10.96 0.91 -0.78
CA ILE A 113 -10.85 1.99 0.21
C ILE A 113 -11.86 1.77 1.36
N GLU A 114 -13.10 1.46 1.04
CA GLU A 114 -14.14 1.18 2.04
C GLU A 114 -13.78 -0.03 2.92
N ASN A 115 -13.23 -1.08 2.34
CA ASN A 115 -12.83 -2.26 3.07
C ASN A 115 -11.66 -1.97 4.02
N PHE A 116 -10.65 -1.22 3.58
CA PHE A 116 -9.58 -0.78 4.48
C PHE A 116 -10.11 0.07 5.64
N PHE A 117 -10.99 1.04 5.38
CA PHE A 117 -11.60 1.81 6.46
C PHE A 117 -12.46 0.97 7.40
N ARG A 118 -13.18 -0.01 6.89
CA ARG A 118 -13.97 -0.93 7.70
C ARG A 118 -13.05 -1.72 8.64
N LEU A 119 -11.98 -2.29 8.12
CA LEU A 119 -11.02 -3.09 8.90
C LEU A 119 -10.28 -2.23 9.94
N SER A 120 -9.77 -1.06 9.53
CA SER A 120 -9.03 -0.14 10.40
C SER A 120 -9.85 0.42 11.56
N ARG A 121 -11.19 0.36 11.48
CA ARG A 121 -12.12 0.84 12.51
C ARG A 121 -12.84 -0.26 13.27
N SER A 122 -12.71 -1.50 12.84
CA SER A 122 -13.40 -2.65 13.43
C SER A 122 -12.73 -3.11 14.73
N SER A 123 -11.46 -3.44 14.65
CA SER A 123 -10.62 -3.79 15.80
C SER A 123 -9.14 -3.52 15.52
N TYR A 124 -8.33 -3.42 16.57
CA TYR A 124 -6.89 -3.23 16.41
C TYR A 124 -6.26 -4.37 15.59
N ALA A 125 -6.66 -5.62 15.85
CA ALA A 125 -6.16 -6.79 15.15
C ALA A 125 -6.51 -6.79 13.65
N GLU A 126 -7.76 -6.44 13.29
CA GLU A 126 -8.18 -6.34 11.89
C GLU A 126 -7.48 -5.20 11.16
N GLY A 127 -7.38 -4.03 11.80
CA GLY A 127 -6.66 -2.88 11.25
C GLY A 127 -5.20 -3.19 11.00
N LEU A 128 -4.51 -3.73 12.02
CA LEU A 128 -3.10 -4.10 11.90
C LEU A 128 -2.89 -5.20 10.84
N GLY A 129 -3.78 -6.21 10.78
CA GLY A 129 -3.74 -7.27 9.77
C GLY A 129 -3.89 -6.73 8.35
N ALA A 130 -4.77 -5.74 8.14
CA ALA A 130 -4.95 -5.09 6.84
C ALA A 130 -3.71 -4.28 6.42
N LEU A 131 -3.12 -3.49 7.33
CA LEU A 131 -1.90 -2.74 7.09
C LEU A 131 -0.75 -3.70 6.77
N TYR A 132 -0.52 -4.71 7.60
CA TYR A 132 0.54 -5.70 7.40
C TYR A 132 0.42 -6.43 6.06
N ALA A 133 -0.78 -6.89 5.70
CA ALA A 133 -1.01 -7.61 4.45
C ALA A 133 -0.65 -6.78 3.22
N TYR A 134 -0.80 -5.48 3.30
CA TYR A 134 -0.42 -4.53 2.25
C TYR A 134 1.08 -4.23 2.28
N GLU A 135 1.60 -3.70 3.39
CA GLU A 135 2.98 -3.18 3.52
C GLU A 135 4.04 -4.27 3.32
N ARG A 136 3.78 -5.51 3.75
CA ARG A 136 4.76 -6.59 3.61
C ARG A 136 5.25 -6.85 2.19
N GLN A 137 4.47 -6.47 1.17
CA GLN A 137 4.79 -6.69 -0.23
C GLN A 137 5.41 -5.47 -0.91
N VAL A 138 5.29 -4.30 -0.30
CA VAL A 138 5.62 -3.02 -0.93
C VAL A 138 7.09 -2.90 -1.34
N PRO A 139 8.11 -3.32 -0.56
CA PRO A 139 9.50 -3.21 -0.98
C PRO A 139 9.80 -3.91 -2.30
N GLU A 140 9.30 -5.15 -2.47
CA GLU A 140 9.51 -5.93 -3.68
C GLU A 140 8.74 -5.38 -4.87
N ILE A 141 7.53 -4.88 -4.61
CA ILE A 141 6.69 -4.22 -5.62
C ILE A 141 7.34 -2.91 -6.06
N ALA A 142 7.86 -2.12 -5.15
CA ALA A 142 8.54 -0.87 -5.44
C ALA A 142 9.79 -1.09 -6.32
N ASP A 143 10.64 -2.06 -5.99
CA ASP A 143 11.79 -2.43 -6.81
C ASP A 143 11.38 -2.86 -8.23
N THR A 144 10.34 -3.68 -8.33
CA THR A 144 9.77 -4.13 -9.60
C THR A 144 9.24 -2.95 -10.43
N LYS A 145 8.53 -2.01 -9.78
CA LYS A 145 7.99 -0.82 -10.45
C LYS A 145 9.09 0.11 -10.94
N ILE A 146 10.13 0.37 -10.15
CA ILE A 146 11.27 1.17 -10.57
C ILE A 146 11.89 0.60 -11.84
N LYS A 147 12.17 -0.71 -11.84
CA LYS A 147 12.75 -1.39 -13.02
C LYS A 147 11.87 -1.23 -14.27
N GLY A 148 10.58 -1.52 -14.16
CA GLY A 148 9.65 -1.38 -15.29
C GLY A 148 9.53 0.05 -15.78
N LEU A 149 9.48 1.04 -14.88
CA LEU A 149 9.42 2.46 -15.24
C LEU A 149 10.62 2.90 -16.07
N VAL A 150 11.82 2.49 -15.64
CA VAL A 150 13.07 2.83 -16.34
C VAL A 150 13.21 2.06 -17.65
N ASP A 151 12.99 0.74 -17.61
CA ASP A 151 13.30 -0.16 -18.74
C ASP A 151 12.27 -0.08 -19.86
N HIS A 152 10.98 0.17 -19.53
CA HIS A 152 9.89 0.03 -20.49
C HIS A 152 9.05 1.29 -20.69
N TYR A 153 8.96 2.17 -19.68
CA TYR A 153 7.99 3.27 -19.69
C TYR A 153 8.62 4.66 -19.77
N ASN A 154 9.94 4.75 -19.96
CA ASN A 154 10.70 6.00 -20.09
C ASN A 154 10.54 6.98 -18.92
N VAL A 155 10.27 6.49 -17.74
CA VAL A 155 10.23 7.28 -16.51
C VAL A 155 11.53 7.04 -15.73
N SER A 156 12.41 8.04 -15.75
CA SER A 156 13.74 7.97 -15.11
C SER A 156 14.11 9.23 -14.33
N SER A 157 13.17 10.18 -14.20
CA SER A 157 13.40 11.36 -13.35
C SER A 157 13.31 11.00 -11.88
N ASP A 158 14.12 11.67 -11.06
CA ASP A 158 14.11 11.46 -9.61
C ASP A 158 12.71 11.69 -9.04
N GLU A 159 12.01 12.74 -9.46
CA GLU A 159 10.65 13.04 -9.00
C GLU A 159 9.64 11.96 -9.38
N GLY A 160 9.80 11.35 -10.57
CA GLY A 160 8.90 10.28 -11.04
C GLY A 160 9.11 8.95 -10.33
N LEU A 161 10.29 8.73 -9.77
CA LEU A 161 10.67 7.47 -9.10
C LEU A 161 10.65 7.58 -7.57
N GLU A 162 10.68 8.78 -7.00
CA GLU A 162 10.91 9.03 -5.58
C GLU A 162 9.93 8.27 -4.67
N TYR A 163 8.65 8.23 -5.04
CA TYR A 163 7.65 7.44 -4.30
C TYR A 163 8.10 5.98 -4.10
N PHE A 164 8.55 5.34 -5.15
CA PHE A 164 8.96 3.93 -5.09
C PHE A 164 10.32 3.74 -4.42
N VAL A 165 11.24 4.71 -4.56
CA VAL A 165 12.55 4.68 -3.90
C VAL A 165 12.37 4.75 -2.38
N VAL A 166 11.55 5.68 -1.90
CA VAL A 166 11.25 5.80 -0.46
C VAL A 166 10.65 4.50 0.09
N HIS A 167 9.65 3.93 -0.60
CA HIS A 167 8.98 2.70 -0.15
C HIS A 167 9.87 1.44 -0.26
N LYS A 168 10.84 1.42 -1.14
CA LYS A 168 11.78 0.31 -1.22
C LYS A 168 12.65 0.20 0.03
N ASP A 169 13.06 1.34 0.59
CA ASP A 169 14.00 1.42 1.71
C ASP A 169 13.27 1.51 3.08
N ALA A 170 12.31 2.42 3.21
CA ALA A 170 11.57 2.64 4.47
C ALA A 170 10.65 1.47 4.82
N ASP A 171 9.97 0.88 3.85
CA ASP A 171 9.02 -0.20 4.11
C ASP A 171 9.69 -1.53 4.56
N VAL A 172 10.99 -1.66 4.46
CA VAL A 172 11.70 -2.78 5.11
C VAL A 172 11.56 -2.67 6.62
N GLU A 173 11.76 -1.47 7.18
CA GLU A 173 11.63 -1.20 8.62
C GLU A 173 10.16 -1.30 9.06
N HIS A 174 9.23 -0.66 8.33
CA HIS A 174 7.79 -0.73 8.62
C HIS A 174 7.26 -2.16 8.58
N ARG A 175 7.71 -2.97 7.61
CA ARG A 175 7.37 -4.39 7.54
C ARG A 175 7.85 -5.18 8.75
N GLU A 176 9.08 -4.94 9.21
CA GLU A 176 9.64 -5.60 10.39
C GLU A 176 8.90 -5.18 11.66
N GLN A 177 8.62 -3.91 11.83
CA GLN A 177 7.85 -3.35 12.93
C GLN A 177 6.41 -3.89 12.93
N SER A 178 5.73 -3.88 11.79
CA SER A 178 4.38 -4.44 11.64
C SER A 178 4.37 -5.95 11.92
N ALA A 179 5.39 -6.70 11.49
CA ALA A 179 5.54 -8.12 11.81
C ALA A 179 5.72 -8.35 13.32
N GLU A 180 6.48 -7.48 14.00
CA GLU A 180 6.62 -7.53 15.46
C GLU A 180 5.27 -7.31 16.16
N LEU A 181 4.50 -6.30 15.72
CA LEU A 181 3.16 -6.05 16.24
C LEU A 181 2.23 -7.24 16.02
N MET A 182 2.26 -7.85 14.83
CA MET A 182 1.47 -9.03 14.49
C MET A 182 1.82 -10.25 15.38
N ASN A 183 3.08 -10.44 15.71
CA ASN A 183 3.50 -11.52 16.61
C ASN A 183 3.04 -11.33 18.07
N LYS A 184 2.76 -10.07 18.48
CA LYS A 184 2.22 -9.77 19.82
C LYS A 184 0.71 -10.03 19.90
N LEU A 185 0.02 -10.16 18.79
CA LEU A 185 -1.40 -10.52 18.80
C LEU A 185 -1.58 -12.00 19.14
N SER A 186 -2.64 -12.33 19.90
CA SER A 186 -2.93 -13.71 20.25
C SER A 186 -3.41 -14.52 19.05
N ASP A 187 -3.00 -15.79 18.96
CA ASP A 187 -3.32 -16.72 17.88
C ASP A 187 -4.84 -16.82 17.59
N ASP A 188 -5.67 -16.77 18.61
CA ASP A 188 -7.13 -16.89 18.47
C ASP A 188 -7.80 -15.64 17.83
N CYS A 189 -7.25 -14.48 18.06
CA CYS A 189 -7.80 -13.23 17.54
C CYS A 189 -7.58 -13.08 16.03
N LEU A 190 -6.50 -13.65 15.51
CA LEU A 190 -6.03 -13.44 14.17
C LEU A 190 -6.63 -14.38 13.12
N LEU A 191 -7.06 -15.60 13.51
CA LEU A 191 -7.67 -16.57 12.61
C LEU A 191 -9.01 -16.09 12.02
N TYR A 192 -9.68 -15.16 12.70
CA TYR A 192 -10.98 -14.61 12.27
C TYR A 192 -10.89 -13.26 11.56
N THR A 193 -9.74 -12.60 11.55
CA THR A 193 -9.62 -11.18 11.21
C THR A 193 -8.80 -10.88 9.95
N SER A 194 -8.26 -11.88 9.28
CA SER A 194 -7.50 -11.69 8.04
C SER A 194 -8.34 -12.04 6.80
N PRO A 195 -9.26 -11.16 6.36
CA PRO A 195 -9.91 -11.35 5.06
C PRO A 195 -8.90 -11.02 3.96
N SER A 196 -8.70 -11.97 3.07
CA SER A 196 -7.99 -11.68 1.82
C SER A 196 -8.67 -10.53 1.09
N PRO A 197 -7.94 -9.52 0.60
CA PRO A 197 -8.50 -8.46 -0.24
C PRO A 197 -9.16 -8.97 -1.53
N ARG A 198 -9.04 -10.26 -1.83
CA ARG A 198 -9.47 -10.91 -3.08
C ARG A 198 -10.65 -11.88 -2.95
N ASP A 199 -11.26 -12.02 -1.80
CA ASP A 199 -12.42 -12.93 -1.67
C ASP A 199 -13.70 -12.42 -2.36
N ARG A 200 -13.57 -11.47 -3.28
CA ARG A 200 -14.65 -11.02 -4.16
C ARG A 200 -14.09 -10.86 -5.58
N GLY A 201 -13.85 -11.97 -6.23
CA GLY A 201 -13.72 -12.07 -7.68
C GLY A 201 -15.07 -12.01 -8.35
#